data_98fa2cfb7b3d7ea4328e8238f07aaf50
#
_entry.id   98fa2cfb7b3d7ea4328e8238f07aaf50
#
_cell.length_a   1.000
_cell.length_b   1.000
_cell.length_c   1.000
_cell.angle_alpha   90.00
_cell.angle_beta   90.00
_cell.angle_gamma   90.00
#
_symmetry.space_group_name_H-M   'P 1'
#
loop_
_entity.id
_entity.type
_entity.pdbx_description
1 polymer ?
#
loop_
_entity_poly.entity_id
_entity_poly.type
_entity_poly.pdbx_seq_one_letter_code
_entity_poly.pdbx_strand_id
1 'polypeptide(L)'
;YTNGWGAFAVMLFFQLPFLYFFIKIVYRKAYIDKGASETESQKYPMMEGIWITTVVALFVLVNVLSVVYMPPVTTAAMIKQGGNFQEVDVTARSWFYEISEREYEVGRPVIFNAKSIDTVHGFAVYHPDGRILFTMMLVPGMEEASTLVHTFTEAGNYKVRCLEYCGIVHHGMQDVLVVR
;
A
#
# COMPACT_ATOMS: atom_id res chain seq x y z
N TYR A 1 -7.83 -5.46 -14.61
CA TYR A 1 -7.88 -6.00 -13.25
C TYR A 1 -7.45 -7.45 -13.29
N THR A 2 -6.33 -7.77 -12.66
CA THR A 2 -5.95 -9.16 -12.46
C THR A 2 -7.00 -9.79 -11.55
N ASN A 3 -7.71 -10.78 -12.08
CA ASN A 3 -8.61 -11.62 -11.29
C ASN A 3 -7.83 -12.10 -10.05
N GLY A 4 -8.35 -11.92 -8.84
CA GLY A 4 -7.67 -12.29 -7.60
C GLY A 4 -7.19 -13.75 -7.59
N TRP A 5 -7.88 -14.64 -8.29
CA TRP A 5 -7.46 -16.02 -8.52
C TRP A 5 -6.19 -16.13 -9.37
N GLY A 6 -6.00 -15.25 -10.35
CA GLY A 6 -4.77 -15.21 -11.15
C GLY A 6 -3.57 -14.79 -10.32
N ALA A 7 -3.71 -13.75 -9.48
CA ALA A 7 -2.67 -13.31 -8.55
C ALA A 7 -2.32 -14.41 -7.54
N PHE A 8 -3.33 -15.10 -6.99
CA PHE A 8 -3.15 -16.21 -6.08
C PHE A 8 -2.41 -17.41 -6.75
N ALA A 9 -2.77 -17.75 -7.97
CA ALA A 9 -2.10 -18.82 -8.72
C ALA A 9 -0.63 -18.49 -9.01
N VAL A 10 -0.32 -17.25 -9.38
CA VAL A 10 1.06 -16.77 -9.58
C VAL A 10 1.85 -16.83 -8.27
N MET A 11 1.26 -16.38 -7.18
CA MET A 11 1.90 -16.47 -5.87
C MET A 11 2.21 -17.93 -5.48
N LEU A 12 1.27 -18.85 -5.63
CA LEU A 12 1.48 -20.26 -5.35
C LEU A 12 2.56 -20.88 -6.25
N PHE A 13 2.58 -20.55 -7.54
CA PHE A 13 3.56 -21.03 -8.48
C PHE A 13 4.99 -20.72 -8.02
N PHE A 14 5.23 -19.54 -7.47
CA PHE A 14 6.53 -19.16 -6.94
C PHE A 14 6.80 -19.72 -5.52
N GLN A 15 5.78 -19.88 -4.68
CA GLN A 15 5.97 -20.36 -3.29
C GLN A 15 6.09 -21.86 -3.16
N LEU A 16 5.36 -22.65 -3.96
CA LEU A 16 5.36 -24.11 -3.84
C LEU A 16 6.75 -24.75 -4.04
N PRO A 17 7.59 -24.33 -5.00
CA PRO A 17 8.96 -24.86 -5.12
C PRO A 17 9.80 -24.61 -3.86
N PHE A 18 9.71 -23.42 -3.27
CA PHE A 18 10.43 -23.11 -2.01
C PHE A 18 9.96 -23.97 -0.86
N LEU A 19 8.64 -24.12 -0.72
CA LEU A 19 8.06 -24.99 0.30
C LEU A 19 8.50 -26.45 0.12
N TYR A 20 8.49 -26.96 -1.11
CA TYR A 20 8.96 -28.31 -1.42
C TYR A 20 10.43 -28.51 -1.02
N PHE A 21 11.32 -27.62 -1.43
CA PHE A 21 12.74 -27.71 -1.08
C PHE A 21 12.96 -27.56 0.42
N PHE A 22 12.25 -26.66 1.07
CA PHE A 22 12.33 -26.49 2.52
C PHE A 22 11.92 -27.76 3.26
N ILE A 23 10.76 -28.32 2.93
CA ILE A 23 10.29 -29.58 3.54
C ILE A 23 11.29 -30.71 3.29
N LYS A 24 11.82 -30.84 2.06
CA LYS A 24 12.81 -31.86 1.72
C LYS A 24 14.09 -31.72 2.54
N ILE A 25 14.61 -30.51 2.72
CA ILE A 25 15.80 -30.23 3.52
C ILE A 25 15.56 -30.58 4.99
N VAL A 26 14.42 -30.09 5.55
CA VAL A 26 14.05 -30.34 6.95
C VAL A 26 13.86 -31.83 7.19
N TYR A 27 13.12 -32.52 6.32
CA TYR A 27 12.90 -33.97 6.43
C TYR A 27 14.23 -34.75 6.37
N ARG A 28 15.08 -34.40 5.41
CA ARG A 28 16.38 -35.05 5.27
C ARG A 28 17.24 -34.86 6.52
N LYS A 29 17.35 -33.61 7.02
CA LYS A 29 18.15 -33.31 8.22
C LYS A 29 17.55 -33.90 9.50
N ALA A 30 16.23 -33.91 9.65
CA ALA A 30 15.58 -34.40 10.85
C ALA A 30 15.53 -35.94 10.96
N TYR A 31 15.40 -36.64 9.82
CA TYR A 31 15.10 -38.06 9.82
C TYR A 31 16.17 -38.95 9.15
N ILE A 32 16.90 -38.40 8.16
CA ILE A 32 17.87 -39.19 7.38
C ILE A 32 19.31 -38.97 7.85
N ASP A 33 19.74 -37.72 7.99
CA ASP A 33 21.11 -37.31 8.30
C ASP A 33 21.35 -37.30 9.84
N LYS A 34 20.98 -38.38 10.53
CA LYS A 34 21.32 -38.56 11.95
C LYS A 34 22.79 -38.89 12.09
N GLY A 35 23.62 -37.86 12.12
CA GLY A 35 25.07 -37.98 12.34
C GLY A 35 25.92 -37.67 11.12
N ALA A 36 25.76 -36.47 10.58
CA ALA A 36 26.71 -35.95 9.60
C ALA A 36 28.10 -35.88 10.23
N SER A 37 29.07 -36.59 9.64
CA SER A 37 30.44 -36.56 10.09
C SER A 37 31.01 -35.14 9.91
N GLU A 38 31.96 -34.73 10.77
CA GLU A 38 32.62 -33.42 10.74
C GLU A 38 33.24 -33.08 9.37
N THR A 39 33.50 -34.05 8.53
CA THR A 39 34.07 -33.89 7.19
C THR A 39 33.10 -33.28 6.15
N GLU A 40 31.80 -33.42 6.33
CA GLU A 40 30.80 -32.75 5.47
C GLU A 40 30.58 -31.29 5.83
N SER A 41 30.89 -30.90 7.06
CA SER A 41 30.74 -29.51 7.55
C SER A 41 31.59 -28.51 6.76
N GLN A 42 32.69 -28.93 6.14
CA GLN A 42 33.56 -28.01 5.37
C GLN A 42 33.04 -27.60 4.01
N LYS A 43 32.06 -28.30 3.43
CA LYS A 43 31.48 -27.92 2.12
C LYS A 43 30.35 -26.91 2.22
N TYR A 44 29.73 -26.81 3.38
CA TYR A 44 28.58 -25.93 3.61
C TYR A 44 28.90 -24.44 3.60
N PRO A 45 30.04 -23.94 4.14
CA PRO A 45 30.35 -22.52 4.17
C PRO A 45 30.41 -21.86 2.78
N MET A 46 30.90 -22.59 1.78
CA MET A 46 30.99 -22.05 0.40
C MET A 46 29.60 -21.97 -0.24
N MET A 47 28.74 -22.98 -0.05
CA MET A 47 27.37 -22.98 -0.56
C MET A 47 26.52 -21.94 0.16
N GLU A 48 26.69 -21.79 1.46
CA GLU A 48 26.03 -20.76 2.27
C GLU A 48 26.47 -19.36 1.83
N GLY A 49 27.76 -19.13 1.61
CA GLY A 49 28.29 -17.89 1.08
C GLY A 49 27.73 -17.54 -0.30
N ILE A 50 27.66 -18.50 -1.22
CA ILE A 50 27.07 -18.31 -2.55
C ILE A 50 25.60 -17.97 -2.43
N TRP A 51 24.85 -18.68 -1.58
CA TRP A 51 23.43 -18.46 -1.39
C TRP A 51 23.13 -17.07 -0.80
N ILE A 52 23.83 -16.70 0.27
CA ILE A 52 23.70 -15.38 0.90
C ILE A 52 24.06 -14.27 -0.10
N THR A 53 25.16 -14.42 -0.82
CA THR A 53 25.57 -13.42 -1.83
C THR A 53 24.53 -13.27 -2.93
N THR A 54 23.95 -14.38 -3.39
CA THR A 54 22.88 -14.37 -4.39
C THR A 54 21.64 -13.64 -3.90
N VAL A 55 21.19 -13.94 -2.67
CA VAL A 55 20.01 -13.29 -2.06
C VAL A 55 20.23 -11.80 -1.87
N VAL A 56 21.42 -11.42 -1.37
CA VAL A 56 21.76 -10.01 -1.19
C VAL A 56 21.84 -9.28 -2.55
N ALA A 57 22.46 -9.89 -3.56
CA ALA A 57 22.54 -9.33 -4.90
C ALA A 57 21.15 -9.15 -5.52
N LEU A 58 20.25 -10.13 -5.40
CA LEU A 58 18.86 -10.03 -5.86
C LEU A 58 18.09 -8.95 -5.09
N PHE A 59 18.27 -8.86 -3.78
CA PHE A 59 17.65 -7.82 -2.98
C PHE A 59 18.06 -6.42 -3.44
N VAL A 60 19.36 -6.19 -3.61
CA VAL A 60 19.88 -4.91 -4.10
C VAL A 60 19.37 -4.62 -5.52
N LEU A 61 19.39 -5.61 -6.41
CA LEU A 61 18.90 -5.46 -7.78
C LEU A 61 17.43 -5.04 -7.81
N VAL A 62 16.56 -5.74 -7.04
CA VAL A 62 15.12 -5.42 -6.98
C VAL A 62 14.89 -4.02 -6.42
N ASN A 63 15.63 -3.61 -5.40
CA ASN A 63 15.53 -2.26 -4.86
C ASN A 63 15.95 -1.19 -5.85
N VAL A 64 17.07 -1.40 -6.57
CA VAL A 64 17.53 -0.47 -7.62
C VAL A 64 16.51 -0.39 -8.75
N LEU A 65 16.00 -1.54 -9.23
CA LEU A 65 14.97 -1.57 -10.26
C LEU A 65 13.69 -0.88 -9.79
N SER A 66 13.30 -1.04 -8.53
CA SER A 66 12.15 -0.36 -7.95
C SER A 66 12.30 1.16 -7.98
N VAL A 67 13.49 1.68 -7.63
CA VAL A 67 13.74 3.13 -7.67
C VAL A 67 13.72 3.66 -9.10
N VAL A 68 14.23 2.87 -10.07
CA VAL A 68 14.34 3.31 -11.47
C VAL A 68 13.01 3.18 -12.22
N TYR A 69 12.25 2.12 -11.98
CA TYR A 69 11.05 1.79 -12.77
C TYR A 69 9.73 2.05 -12.05
N MET A 70 9.72 2.20 -10.72
CA MET A 70 8.51 2.67 -10.05
C MET A 70 8.29 4.15 -10.40
N PRO A 71 7.12 4.49 -10.94
CA PRO A 71 6.78 5.88 -11.14
C PRO A 71 6.86 6.58 -9.76
N PRO A 72 7.41 7.80 -9.70
CA PRO A 72 7.43 8.56 -8.45
C PRO A 72 5.98 8.85 -8.02
N VAL A 73 5.40 7.95 -7.24
CA VAL A 73 4.04 8.07 -6.68
C VAL A 73 4.07 9.00 -5.47
N THR A 74 4.99 9.94 -5.44
CA THR A 74 5.02 10.91 -4.36
C THR A 74 4.21 12.13 -4.77
N THR A 75 3.17 12.40 -4.01
CA THR A 75 2.42 13.67 -4.03
C THR A 75 3.33 14.88 -4.21
N ALA A 76 4.47 14.88 -3.51
CA ALA A 76 5.49 15.92 -3.62
C ALA A 76 6.10 16.07 -5.03
N ALA A 77 6.30 14.98 -5.77
CA ALA A 77 6.83 15.04 -7.14
C ALA A 77 5.79 15.60 -8.11
N MET A 78 4.51 15.25 -7.92
CA MET A 78 3.41 15.78 -8.74
C MET A 78 3.21 17.28 -8.50
N ILE A 79 3.24 17.73 -7.25
CA ILE A 79 3.11 19.16 -6.87
C ILE A 79 4.30 19.97 -7.44
N LYS A 80 5.52 19.44 -7.41
CA LYS A 80 6.72 20.12 -7.95
C LYS A 80 6.67 20.32 -9.46
N GLN A 81 5.93 19.50 -10.21
CA GLN A 81 5.81 19.66 -11.66
C GLN A 81 4.96 20.87 -12.08
N GLY A 82 4.31 21.52 -11.13
CA GLY A 82 3.44 22.68 -11.39
C GLY A 82 2.18 22.28 -12.16
N GLY A 83 1.03 22.73 -11.71
CA GLY A 83 -0.24 22.44 -12.37
C GLY A 83 -1.34 23.33 -11.78
N ASN A 84 -2.47 23.43 -12.48
CA ASN A 84 -3.67 24.07 -11.96
C ASN A 84 -4.38 23.05 -11.02
N PHE A 85 -3.85 22.89 -9.81
CA PHE A 85 -4.43 22.03 -8.78
C PHE A 85 -5.60 22.74 -8.08
N GLN A 86 -6.61 21.97 -7.70
CA GLN A 86 -7.59 22.38 -6.72
C GLN A 86 -7.13 21.88 -5.35
N GLU A 87 -6.90 22.78 -4.40
CA GLU A 87 -6.53 22.41 -3.02
C GLU A 87 -7.78 22.26 -2.17
N VAL A 88 -7.83 21.19 -1.38
CA VAL A 88 -8.94 20.84 -0.53
C VAL A 88 -8.44 20.46 0.86
N ASP A 89 -8.91 21.18 1.86
CA ASP A 89 -8.64 20.88 3.25
C ASP A 89 -9.74 19.96 3.81
N VAL A 90 -9.30 18.88 4.45
CA VAL A 90 -10.18 17.91 5.11
C VAL A 90 -9.80 17.82 6.58
N THR A 91 -10.73 18.12 7.47
CA THR A 91 -10.55 17.90 8.91
C THR A 91 -11.53 16.84 9.37
N ALA A 92 -11.00 15.72 9.87
CA ALA A 92 -11.78 14.67 10.47
C ALA A 92 -12.00 14.91 11.96
N ARG A 93 -13.25 14.74 12.39
CA ARG A 93 -13.69 14.75 13.80
C ARG A 93 -14.63 13.57 14.02
N SER A 94 -14.86 13.20 15.25
CA SER A 94 -15.85 12.20 15.61
C SER A 94 -17.28 12.76 15.47
N TRP A 95 -18.03 12.43 14.48
CA TRP A 95 -17.92 11.37 13.44
C TRP A 95 -18.32 11.98 12.09
N PHE A 96 -17.65 13.01 11.67
CA PHE A 96 -17.92 13.72 10.42
C PHE A 96 -16.63 14.31 9.82
N TYR A 97 -16.72 14.74 8.57
CA TYR A 97 -15.65 15.44 7.88
C TYR A 97 -16.04 16.92 7.64
N GLU A 98 -15.14 17.82 7.97
CA GLU A 98 -15.18 19.19 7.49
C GLU A 98 -14.33 19.25 6.21
N ILE A 99 -14.98 19.41 5.06
CA ILE A 99 -14.33 19.44 3.74
C ILE A 99 -14.56 20.84 3.17
N SER A 100 -13.46 21.53 2.82
CA SER A 100 -13.52 22.92 2.32
C SER A 100 -14.25 23.05 0.99
N GLU A 101 -14.15 22.03 0.13
CA GLU A 101 -14.82 21.98 -1.17
C GLU A 101 -15.24 20.55 -1.48
N ARG A 102 -16.45 20.37 -2.00
CA ARG A 102 -17.03 19.05 -2.33
C ARG A 102 -17.30 18.86 -3.81
N GLU A 103 -17.12 19.92 -4.62
CA GLU A 103 -17.33 19.87 -6.06
C GLU A 103 -16.00 19.92 -6.81
N TYR A 104 -15.81 19.01 -7.75
CA TYR A 104 -14.57 18.84 -8.50
C TYR A 104 -14.84 18.72 -9.99
N GLU A 105 -13.85 19.09 -10.81
CA GLU A 105 -13.90 18.98 -12.26
C GLU A 105 -13.19 17.70 -12.72
N VAL A 106 -13.80 16.98 -13.68
CA VAL A 106 -13.16 15.83 -14.33
C VAL A 106 -11.85 16.25 -14.99
N GLY A 107 -10.79 15.47 -14.78
CA GLY A 107 -9.46 15.70 -15.36
C GLY A 107 -8.61 16.73 -14.64
N ARG A 108 -9.17 17.50 -13.70
CA ARG A 108 -8.40 18.45 -12.90
C ARG A 108 -7.81 17.76 -11.68
N PRO A 109 -6.49 17.85 -11.44
CA PRO A 109 -5.88 17.26 -10.27
C PRO A 109 -6.27 18.00 -8.99
N VAL A 110 -6.64 17.24 -7.96
CA VAL A 110 -7.03 17.75 -6.63
C VAL A 110 -5.98 17.34 -5.61
N ILE A 111 -5.53 18.30 -4.80
CA ILE A 111 -4.66 18.06 -3.64
C ILE A 111 -5.55 17.98 -2.41
N PHE A 112 -5.64 16.84 -1.79
CA PHE A 112 -6.29 16.65 -0.50
C PHE A 112 -5.27 16.82 0.62
N ASN A 113 -5.46 17.82 1.49
CA ASN A 113 -4.71 18.03 2.72
C ASN A 113 -5.60 17.61 3.90
N ALA A 114 -5.40 16.41 4.40
CA ALA A 114 -6.29 15.81 5.38
C ALA A 114 -5.61 15.65 6.76
N LYS A 115 -6.33 16.01 7.80
CA LYS A 115 -5.88 15.87 9.20
C LYS A 115 -7.00 15.38 10.12
N SER A 116 -6.61 14.81 11.25
CA SER A 116 -7.51 14.50 12.36
C SER A 116 -7.18 15.38 13.56
N ILE A 117 -8.20 15.73 14.35
CA ILE A 117 -8.03 16.55 15.54
C ILE A 117 -8.35 15.84 16.86
N ASP A 118 -8.93 14.65 16.82
CA ASP A 118 -9.40 13.94 18.02
C ASP A 118 -8.90 12.49 18.13
N THR A 119 -9.18 11.64 17.17
CA THR A 119 -8.76 10.25 17.15
C THR A 119 -8.26 9.85 15.76
N VAL A 120 -7.81 8.61 15.59
CA VAL A 120 -7.44 8.11 14.26
C VAL A 120 -8.71 7.94 13.42
N HIS A 121 -8.68 8.47 12.20
CA HIS A 121 -9.73 8.31 11.20
C HIS A 121 -9.14 7.83 9.87
N GLY A 122 -9.96 7.19 9.05
CA GLY A 122 -9.67 6.94 7.66
C GLY A 122 -10.42 7.93 6.77
N PHE A 123 -9.83 8.37 5.67
CA PHE A 123 -10.51 9.09 4.60
C PHE A 123 -10.40 8.26 3.34
N ALA A 124 -11.40 7.44 3.08
CA ALA A 124 -11.45 6.55 1.93
C ALA A 124 -12.48 7.05 0.92
N VAL A 125 -12.05 7.28 -0.31
CA VAL A 125 -12.90 7.73 -1.41
C VAL A 125 -13.23 6.56 -2.32
N TYR A 126 -14.52 6.39 -2.57
CA TYR A 126 -15.07 5.32 -3.40
C TYR A 126 -15.59 5.86 -4.71
N HIS A 127 -15.22 5.19 -5.79
CA HIS A 127 -15.82 5.41 -7.10
C HIS A 127 -17.33 5.06 -7.06
N PRO A 128 -18.18 5.66 -7.94
CA PRO A 128 -19.60 5.33 -8.00
C PRO A 128 -19.94 3.85 -8.18
N ASP A 129 -19.02 3.05 -8.79
CA ASP A 129 -19.16 1.59 -8.92
C ASP A 129 -18.83 0.80 -7.63
N GLY A 130 -18.42 1.48 -6.56
CA GLY A 130 -18.15 0.90 -5.25
C GLY A 130 -16.69 0.47 -5.01
N ARG A 131 -15.78 0.59 -5.98
CA ARG A 131 -14.34 0.33 -5.76
C ARG A 131 -13.69 1.49 -4.98
N ILE A 132 -12.71 1.18 -4.15
CA ILE A 132 -11.90 2.19 -3.47
C ILE A 132 -10.92 2.79 -4.48
N LEU A 133 -10.85 4.13 -4.55
CA LEU A 133 -9.86 4.85 -5.34
C LEU A 133 -8.58 5.09 -4.55
N PHE A 134 -8.73 5.62 -3.36
CA PHE A 134 -7.61 5.86 -2.46
C PHE A 134 -8.09 5.91 -1.00
N THR A 135 -7.14 5.76 -0.09
CA THR A 135 -7.35 5.92 1.35
C THR A 135 -6.25 6.76 1.96
N MET A 136 -6.59 7.55 2.96
CA MET A 136 -5.64 8.31 3.77
C MET A 136 -5.89 7.97 5.24
N MET A 137 -4.84 7.63 5.97
CA MET A 137 -4.90 7.46 7.42
C MET A 137 -4.62 8.82 8.06
N LEU A 138 -5.50 9.25 8.94
CA LEU A 138 -5.45 10.54 9.62
C LEU A 138 -5.17 10.33 11.10
N VAL A 139 -3.95 10.61 11.50
CA VAL A 139 -3.49 10.43 12.88
C VAL A 139 -3.53 11.79 13.60
N PRO A 140 -4.18 11.88 14.78
CA PRO A 140 -4.22 13.13 15.53
C PRO A 140 -2.84 13.51 16.08
N GLY A 141 -2.59 14.81 16.23
CA GLY A 141 -1.32 15.31 16.77
C GLY A 141 -0.17 15.39 15.76
N MET A 142 -0.40 15.04 14.51
CA MET A 142 0.58 15.30 13.43
C MET A 142 0.61 16.79 13.13
N GLU A 143 1.82 17.37 13.07
CA GLU A 143 1.99 18.80 12.71
C GLU A 143 1.62 19.05 11.27
N GLU A 144 1.98 18.13 10.37
CA GLU A 144 1.68 18.22 8.96
C GLU A 144 0.44 17.40 8.59
N ALA A 145 -0.40 17.96 7.72
CA ALA A 145 -1.52 17.23 7.14
C ALA A 145 -1.04 16.10 6.23
N SER A 146 -1.74 14.98 6.23
CA SER A 146 -1.55 13.95 5.23
C SER A 146 -1.98 14.52 3.87
N THR A 147 -1.12 14.45 2.87
CA THR A 147 -1.38 15.05 1.55
C THR A 147 -1.41 13.98 0.47
N LEU A 148 -2.42 14.04 -0.40
CA LEU A 148 -2.58 13.15 -1.53
C LEU A 148 -3.10 13.91 -2.75
N VAL A 149 -2.54 13.63 -3.93
CA VAL A 149 -3.05 14.16 -5.21
C VAL A 149 -3.84 13.07 -5.91
N HIS A 150 -5.04 13.41 -6.34
CA HIS A 150 -5.87 12.54 -7.15
C HIS A 150 -6.51 13.30 -8.31
N THR A 151 -6.68 12.63 -9.45
CA THR A 151 -7.41 13.18 -10.61
C THR A 151 -8.61 12.29 -10.89
N PHE A 152 -9.80 12.85 -10.76
CA PHE A 152 -11.02 12.13 -11.09
C PHE A 152 -11.19 12.06 -12.62
N THR A 153 -11.44 10.87 -13.13
CA THR A 153 -11.56 10.62 -14.58
C THR A 153 -13.00 10.54 -15.08
N GLU A 154 -13.96 10.42 -14.18
CA GLU A 154 -15.37 10.25 -14.50
C GLU A 154 -16.23 11.15 -13.62
N ALA A 155 -17.30 11.70 -14.18
CA ALA A 155 -18.29 12.46 -13.42
C ALA A 155 -19.14 11.51 -12.55
N GLY A 156 -19.53 11.96 -11.35
CA GLY A 156 -20.38 11.17 -10.47
C GLY A 156 -20.31 11.57 -9.01
N ASN A 157 -21.03 10.81 -8.17
CA ASN A 157 -21.05 10.98 -6.73
C ASN A 157 -20.10 9.96 -6.08
N TYR A 158 -19.02 10.42 -5.51
CA TYR A 158 -17.98 9.63 -4.87
C TYR A 158 -18.22 9.59 -3.37
N LYS A 159 -18.48 8.41 -2.83
CA LYS A 159 -18.72 8.23 -1.39
C LYS A 159 -17.41 8.31 -0.62
N VAL A 160 -17.45 9.01 0.50
CA VAL A 160 -16.36 9.03 1.48
C VAL A 160 -16.77 8.21 2.69
N ARG A 161 -15.86 7.38 3.21
CA ARG A 161 -16.09 6.60 4.42
C ARG A 161 -14.86 6.57 5.31
N CYS A 162 -15.09 6.54 6.61
CA CYS A 162 -14.07 6.23 7.58
C CYS A 162 -13.80 4.71 7.59
N LEU A 163 -12.55 4.28 7.45
CA LEU A 163 -12.16 2.88 7.50
C LEU A 163 -11.38 2.52 8.76
N GLU A 164 -11.11 3.50 9.64
CA GLU A 164 -10.43 3.31 10.91
C GLU A 164 -11.44 3.45 12.06
N TYR A 165 -11.47 2.49 12.97
CA TYR A 165 -12.40 2.55 14.10
C TYR A 165 -12.16 3.79 14.96
N CYS A 166 -13.12 4.69 14.95
CA CYS A 166 -13.06 6.00 15.61
C CYS A 166 -14.15 6.19 16.69
N GLY A 167 -14.76 5.12 17.15
CA GLY A 167 -15.78 5.14 18.23
C GLY A 167 -17.17 4.67 17.82
N ILE A 168 -18.16 4.96 18.65
CA ILE A 168 -19.51 4.35 18.61
C ILE A 168 -20.22 4.59 17.26
N VAL A 169 -20.11 5.79 16.67
CA VAL A 169 -20.79 6.15 15.41
C VAL A 169 -19.87 6.05 14.19
N HIS A 170 -18.77 5.29 14.32
CA HIS A 170 -17.83 5.05 13.21
C HIS A 170 -18.52 4.65 11.90
N HIS A 171 -19.50 3.76 11.94
CA HIS A 171 -20.25 3.29 10.78
C HIS A 171 -21.06 4.39 10.07
N GLY A 172 -21.42 5.44 10.79
CA GLY A 172 -22.14 6.61 10.28
C GLY A 172 -21.24 7.72 9.73
N MET A 173 -19.91 7.62 9.91
CA MET A 173 -18.97 8.63 9.44
C MET A 173 -18.75 8.51 7.93
N GLN A 174 -19.49 9.29 7.16
CA GLN A 174 -19.48 9.28 5.70
C GLN A 174 -19.76 10.66 5.13
N ASP A 175 -19.35 10.87 3.88
CA ASP A 175 -19.62 12.10 3.11
C ASP A 175 -19.71 11.77 1.61
N VAL A 176 -19.98 12.77 0.78
CA VAL A 176 -20.08 12.62 -0.68
C VAL A 176 -19.33 13.77 -1.36
N LEU A 177 -18.48 13.42 -2.33
CA LEU A 177 -17.82 14.36 -3.24
C LEU A 177 -18.53 14.29 -4.60
N VAL A 178 -18.76 15.42 -5.22
CA VAL A 178 -19.45 15.53 -6.52
C VAL A 178 -18.42 15.90 -7.59
N VAL A 179 -18.30 15.08 -8.62
CA VAL A 179 -17.40 15.34 -9.76
C VAL A 179 -18.27 15.63 -10.99
N ARG A 180 -18.00 16.74 -11.67
CA ARG A 180 -18.73 17.21 -12.85
C ARG A 180 -17.83 17.42 -14.06
#